data_12f89a86ec55fb0c24b7da222a2935fb
#
_entry.id   12f89a86ec55fb0c24b7da222a2935fb
#
_cell.length_a   1.000
_cell.length_b   1.000
_cell.length_c   1.000
_cell.angle_alpha   90.00
_cell.angle_beta   90.00
_cell.angle_gamma   90.00
#
_symmetry.space_group_name_H-M   'P 1'
#
loop_
_entity.id
_entity.type
_entity.pdbx_description
1 polymer ?
#
loop_
_entity_poly.entity_id
_entity_poly.type
_entity_poly.pdbx_seq_one_letter_code
_entity_poly.pdbx_strand_id
1 'polypeptide(L)'
;IQQIAPDQKVQIVALLATIAMIVATIANIIEGALSDRTVSRWGKRNPWIVLGLITTLICFYWLTKVTTIKGIIINWSLFQVALNMMVAPIVAFIADKAPKKYRGSISAFYGVGMNIGTPVGTMIASRYLTKINSGIYAFMIFEVIFTIIGLLLVGDGSNKGEKVKELHGSELLEAFIFPIHGDVRDFYLAVFGKLLFVSAQFVITGYQLYIFVDYMKLSSASAAHNLSVMSTILLITGVSFAIIGGPLADRFHSLKALVAASTVVMGIGVAFPAFDAAPWTMFAYAALSGAAMGMYNSVDQALNVSVLPNPDNAAKDLGIVNLANSLGQVFGPIMASVIIGAVGYKMMFPAAGLMCLVGAGLIMLIKKVH
;
A
#
# COMPACT_ATOMS: atom_id res chain seq x y z
N ILE A 1 -1.17 -2.69 -20.35
CA ILE A 1 0.26 -2.64 -20.74
C ILE A 1 0.60 -3.86 -21.59
N GLN A 2 0.29 -5.09 -21.14
CA GLN A 2 0.58 -6.34 -21.86
C GLN A 2 0.11 -6.33 -23.32
N GLN A 3 -1.03 -5.68 -23.64
CA GLN A 3 -1.60 -5.59 -24.98
C GLN A 3 -1.01 -4.45 -25.81
N ILE A 4 -0.54 -3.37 -25.18
CA ILE A 4 -0.12 -2.14 -25.86
C ILE A 4 1.40 -2.11 -26.05
N ALA A 5 2.16 -2.61 -25.08
CA ALA A 5 3.63 -2.59 -25.10
C ALA A 5 4.21 -3.82 -24.39
N PRO A 6 4.09 -5.01 -24.99
CA PRO A 6 4.53 -6.26 -24.35
C PRO A 6 6.04 -6.27 -24.03
N ASP A 7 6.87 -5.67 -24.88
CA ASP A 7 8.34 -5.67 -24.70
C ASP A 7 8.84 -4.68 -23.64
N GLN A 8 8.05 -3.64 -23.34
CA GLN A 8 8.41 -2.58 -22.37
C GLN A 8 7.59 -2.66 -21.08
N LYS A 9 6.75 -3.68 -20.92
CA LYS A 9 5.78 -3.77 -19.82
C LYS A 9 6.41 -3.68 -18.44
N VAL A 10 7.60 -4.28 -18.26
CA VAL A 10 8.32 -4.30 -16.98
C VAL A 10 8.77 -2.89 -16.58
N GLN A 11 9.38 -2.16 -17.53
CA GLN A 11 9.83 -0.78 -17.32
C GLN A 11 8.64 0.17 -17.11
N ILE A 12 7.54 -0.03 -17.88
CA ILE A 12 6.34 0.80 -17.74
C ILE A 12 5.67 0.59 -16.38
N VAL A 13 5.65 -0.62 -15.82
CA VAL A 13 5.12 -0.87 -14.47
C VAL A 13 5.93 -0.13 -13.42
N ALA A 14 7.27 -0.19 -13.48
CA ALA A 14 8.14 0.55 -12.57
C ALA A 14 7.95 2.08 -12.70
N LEU A 15 7.83 2.57 -13.93
CA LEU A 15 7.57 3.99 -14.21
C LEU A 15 6.22 4.43 -13.63
N LEU A 16 5.16 3.65 -13.84
CA LEU A 16 3.83 3.95 -13.31
C LEU A 16 3.80 3.92 -11.79
N ALA A 17 4.52 2.99 -11.14
CA ALA A 17 4.64 2.96 -9.70
C ALA A 17 5.34 4.22 -9.16
N THR A 18 6.42 4.65 -9.83
CA THR A 18 7.14 5.87 -9.47
C THR A 18 6.28 7.13 -9.61
N ILE A 19 5.61 7.27 -10.75
CA ILE A 19 4.71 8.41 -11.02
C ILE A 19 3.55 8.39 -10.01
N ALA A 20 2.96 7.23 -9.77
CA ALA A 20 1.86 7.07 -8.81
C ALA A 20 2.24 7.59 -7.43
N MET A 21 3.43 7.22 -6.92
CA MET A 21 3.87 7.68 -5.61
C MET A 21 4.06 9.20 -5.56
N ILE A 22 4.77 9.77 -6.55
CA ILE A 22 5.04 11.21 -6.58
C ILE A 22 3.72 12.00 -6.64
N VAL A 23 2.84 11.62 -7.56
CA VAL A 23 1.55 12.29 -7.75
C VAL A 23 0.66 12.09 -6.53
N ALA A 24 0.55 10.87 -6.01
CA ALA A 24 -0.27 10.59 -4.84
C ALA A 24 0.22 11.33 -3.59
N THR A 25 1.54 11.45 -3.38
CA THR A 25 2.10 12.18 -2.25
C THR A 25 1.76 13.66 -2.33
N ILE A 26 1.96 14.28 -3.49
CA ILE A 26 1.65 15.70 -3.72
C ILE A 26 0.14 15.95 -3.60
N ALA A 27 -0.67 15.11 -4.26
CA ALA A 27 -2.12 15.20 -4.24
C ALA A 27 -2.66 15.05 -2.81
N ASN A 28 -2.20 14.07 -2.06
CA ASN A 28 -2.66 13.84 -0.68
C ASN A 28 -2.46 15.05 0.22
N ILE A 29 -1.28 15.70 0.13
CA ILE A 29 -0.96 16.91 0.91
C ILE A 29 -1.85 18.08 0.50
N ILE A 30 -1.94 18.35 -0.81
CA ILE A 30 -2.71 19.49 -1.34
C ILE A 30 -4.20 19.29 -1.04
N GLU A 31 -4.74 18.14 -1.38
CA GLU A 31 -6.17 17.83 -1.25
C GLU A 31 -6.60 17.70 0.20
N GLY A 32 -5.76 17.13 1.07
CA GLY A 32 -5.97 17.16 2.51
C GLY A 32 -6.12 18.59 3.02
N ALA A 33 -5.17 19.46 2.67
CA ALA A 33 -5.17 20.85 3.08
C ALA A 33 -6.34 21.65 2.50
N LEU A 34 -6.76 21.39 1.26
CA LEU A 34 -7.92 22.01 0.64
C LEU A 34 -9.24 21.50 1.25
N SER A 35 -9.32 20.20 1.52
CA SER A 35 -10.47 19.58 2.19
C SER A 35 -10.68 20.16 3.60
N ASP A 36 -9.62 20.40 4.36
CA ASP A 36 -9.68 21.02 5.69
C ASP A 36 -10.28 22.42 5.68
N ARG A 37 -10.17 23.14 4.56
CA ARG A 37 -10.64 24.52 4.37
C ARG A 37 -11.97 24.64 3.65
N THR A 38 -12.51 23.54 3.19
CA THR A 38 -13.76 23.54 2.45
C THR A 38 -14.93 23.83 3.40
N VAL A 39 -15.70 24.86 3.06
CA VAL A 39 -16.95 25.22 3.75
C VAL A 39 -18.12 24.91 2.83
N SER A 40 -18.96 23.96 3.20
CA SER A 40 -20.10 23.57 2.38
C SER A 40 -21.31 23.11 3.21
N ARG A 41 -22.46 23.01 2.53
CA ARG A 41 -23.67 22.42 3.13
C ARG A 41 -23.54 20.93 3.40
N TRP A 42 -22.61 20.26 2.71
CA TRP A 42 -22.35 18.82 2.81
C TRP A 42 -21.14 18.50 3.69
N GLY A 43 -20.67 19.50 4.48
CA GLY A 43 -19.46 19.39 5.29
C GLY A 43 -18.18 19.66 4.50
N LYS A 44 -17.05 19.47 5.15
CA LYS A 44 -15.73 19.75 4.55
C LYS A 44 -15.18 18.57 3.72
N ARG A 45 -15.62 17.35 3.98
CA ARG A 45 -15.06 16.12 3.38
C ARG A 45 -15.87 15.58 2.21
N ASN A 46 -17.19 15.53 2.35
CA ASN A 46 -18.07 14.94 1.35
C ASN A 46 -17.94 15.51 -0.06
N PRO A 47 -17.79 16.85 -0.27
CA PRO A 47 -17.60 17.40 -1.61
C PRO A 47 -16.38 16.84 -2.33
N TRP A 48 -15.28 16.61 -1.60
CA TRP A 48 -14.04 16.06 -2.14
C TRP A 48 -14.19 14.58 -2.51
N ILE A 49 -14.86 13.80 -1.65
CA ILE A 49 -15.14 12.37 -1.92
C ILE A 49 -16.01 12.24 -3.18
N VAL A 50 -17.04 13.07 -3.32
CA VAL A 50 -17.93 13.05 -4.50
C VAL A 50 -17.19 13.50 -5.76
N LEU A 51 -16.38 14.57 -5.68
CA LEU A 51 -15.57 15.02 -6.80
C LEU A 51 -14.54 13.96 -7.22
N GLY A 52 -13.88 13.34 -6.25
CA GLY A 52 -12.96 12.24 -6.48
C GLY A 52 -13.63 11.05 -7.16
N LEU A 53 -14.81 10.62 -6.68
CA LEU A 53 -15.59 9.57 -7.31
C LEU A 53 -15.89 9.88 -8.79
N ILE A 54 -16.41 11.07 -9.06
CA ILE A 54 -16.74 11.46 -10.45
C ILE A 54 -15.48 11.43 -11.32
N THR A 55 -14.37 11.94 -10.82
CA THR A 55 -13.10 12.03 -11.57
C THR A 55 -12.48 10.65 -11.78
N THR A 56 -12.53 9.74 -10.78
CA THR A 56 -12.06 8.35 -10.92
C THR A 56 -12.89 7.60 -11.96
N LEU A 57 -14.22 7.76 -11.97
CA LEU A 57 -15.10 7.16 -12.98
C LEU A 57 -14.77 7.65 -14.39
N ILE A 58 -14.47 8.94 -14.57
CA ILE A 58 -14.02 9.50 -15.85
C ILE A 58 -12.69 8.87 -16.25
N CYS A 59 -11.73 8.73 -15.33
CA CYS A 59 -10.45 8.09 -15.60
C CYS A 59 -10.62 6.61 -15.97
N PHE A 60 -11.47 5.86 -15.26
CA PHE A 60 -11.78 4.47 -15.61
C PHE A 60 -12.41 4.35 -17.00
N TYR A 61 -13.39 5.20 -17.31
CA TYR A 61 -14.00 5.20 -18.65
C TYR A 61 -12.96 5.53 -19.72
N TRP A 62 -12.14 6.55 -19.51
CA TRP A 62 -11.06 6.90 -20.45
C TRP A 62 -10.07 5.77 -20.62
N LEU A 63 -9.71 5.05 -19.54
CA LEU A 63 -8.80 3.90 -19.59
C LEU A 63 -9.29 2.81 -20.56
N THR A 64 -10.62 2.64 -20.73
CA THR A 64 -11.17 1.69 -21.72
C THR A 64 -10.92 2.08 -23.18
N LYS A 65 -10.52 3.32 -23.44
CA LYS A 65 -10.27 3.89 -24.78
C LYS A 65 -8.79 4.15 -25.06
N VAL A 66 -7.93 4.05 -24.04
CA VAL A 66 -6.50 4.34 -24.18
C VAL A 66 -5.81 3.22 -24.96
N THR A 67 -5.05 3.62 -25.99
CA THR A 67 -4.29 2.71 -26.85
C THR A 67 -2.79 3.03 -26.88
N THR A 68 -2.33 4.05 -26.17
CA THR A 68 -0.94 4.50 -26.17
C THR A 68 -0.33 4.52 -24.78
N ILE A 69 0.99 4.30 -24.68
CA ILE A 69 1.73 4.36 -23.41
C ILE A 69 1.59 5.75 -22.76
N LYS A 70 1.72 6.83 -23.56
CA LYS A 70 1.54 8.21 -23.04
C LYS A 70 0.14 8.41 -22.46
N GLY A 71 -0.88 7.90 -23.13
CA GLY A 71 -2.27 7.95 -22.64
C GLY A 71 -2.44 7.19 -21.32
N ILE A 72 -1.81 6.02 -21.16
CA ILE A 72 -1.82 5.28 -19.90
C ILE A 72 -1.15 6.11 -18.77
N ILE A 73 0.03 6.69 -19.04
CA ILE A 73 0.76 7.47 -18.04
C ILE A 73 -0.06 8.68 -17.58
N ILE A 74 -0.63 9.44 -18.50
CA ILE A 74 -1.45 10.62 -18.18
C ILE A 74 -2.71 10.19 -17.42
N ASN A 75 -3.43 9.18 -17.91
CA ASN A 75 -4.62 8.66 -17.25
C ASN A 75 -4.31 8.19 -15.82
N TRP A 76 -3.22 7.43 -15.65
CA TRP A 76 -2.80 6.91 -14.36
C TRP A 76 -2.43 8.03 -13.38
N SER A 77 -1.77 9.08 -13.85
CA SER A 77 -1.45 10.26 -13.05
C SER A 77 -2.71 10.99 -12.58
N LEU A 78 -3.65 11.21 -13.49
CA LEU A 78 -4.94 11.85 -13.14
C LEU A 78 -5.78 10.97 -12.20
N PHE A 79 -5.74 9.65 -12.40
CA PHE A 79 -6.39 8.69 -11.51
C PHE A 79 -5.81 8.76 -10.09
N GLN A 80 -4.49 8.92 -9.92
CA GLN A 80 -3.89 9.09 -8.60
C GLN A 80 -4.34 10.38 -7.90
N VAL A 81 -4.46 11.49 -8.63
CA VAL A 81 -5.06 12.71 -8.11
C VAL A 81 -6.51 12.43 -7.68
N ALA A 82 -7.34 11.91 -8.56
CA ALA A 82 -8.74 11.63 -8.28
C ALA A 82 -8.95 10.68 -7.08
N LEU A 83 -8.10 9.65 -6.98
CA LEU A 83 -8.15 8.70 -5.87
C LEU A 83 -7.82 9.38 -4.53
N ASN A 84 -6.83 10.27 -4.50
CA ASN A 84 -6.46 10.97 -3.28
C ASN A 84 -7.51 12.01 -2.87
N MET A 85 -8.29 12.60 -3.80
CA MET A 85 -9.47 13.39 -3.47
C MET A 85 -10.47 12.62 -2.61
N MET A 86 -10.49 11.28 -2.70
CA MET A 86 -11.33 10.44 -1.85
C MET A 86 -10.56 9.98 -0.60
N VAL A 87 -9.35 9.46 -0.75
CA VAL A 87 -8.59 8.81 0.33
C VAL A 87 -8.21 9.80 1.43
N ALA A 88 -7.69 10.98 1.09
CA ALA A 88 -7.28 11.96 2.09
C ALA A 88 -8.44 12.41 3.00
N PRO A 89 -9.63 12.79 2.49
CA PRO A 89 -10.79 13.09 3.32
C PRO A 89 -11.31 11.88 4.12
N ILE A 90 -11.31 10.67 3.55
CA ILE A 90 -11.75 9.46 4.26
C ILE A 90 -10.87 9.20 5.49
N VAL A 91 -9.56 9.29 5.34
CA VAL A 91 -8.62 9.12 6.46
C VAL A 91 -8.82 10.24 7.50
N ALA A 92 -9.05 11.47 7.05
CA ALA A 92 -9.28 12.60 7.93
C ALA A 92 -10.58 12.45 8.77
N PHE A 93 -11.59 11.72 8.29
CA PHE A 93 -12.79 11.42 9.10
C PHE A 93 -12.46 10.71 10.41
N ILE A 94 -11.41 9.89 10.45
CA ILE A 94 -10.98 9.22 11.68
C ILE A 94 -10.60 10.26 12.74
N ALA A 95 -9.87 11.30 12.35
CA ALA A 95 -9.48 12.38 13.26
C ALA A 95 -10.66 13.30 13.62
N ASP A 96 -11.54 13.58 12.65
CA ASP A 96 -12.66 14.53 12.78
C ASP A 96 -13.85 13.96 13.57
N LYS A 97 -14.21 12.70 13.31
CA LYS A 97 -15.46 12.08 13.80
C LYS A 97 -15.25 11.06 14.92
N ALA A 98 -14.09 10.40 14.96
CA ALA A 98 -13.86 9.35 15.96
C ALA A 98 -13.56 9.96 17.33
N PRO A 99 -14.30 9.56 18.39
CA PRO A 99 -13.95 9.92 19.75
C PRO A 99 -12.52 9.47 20.08
N LYS A 100 -11.74 10.31 20.78
CA LYS A 100 -10.33 10.04 21.11
C LYS A 100 -10.10 8.62 21.63
N LYS A 101 -11.02 8.11 22.48
CA LYS A 101 -10.98 6.75 23.06
C LYS A 101 -11.01 5.63 22.01
N TYR A 102 -11.67 5.83 20.86
CA TYR A 102 -11.90 4.78 19.85
C TYR A 102 -11.13 5.00 18.56
N ARG A 103 -10.31 6.08 18.46
CA ARG A 103 -9.53 6.37 17.25
C ARG A 103 -8.62 5.21 16.84
N GLY A 104 -7.97 4.58 17.81
CA GLY A 104 -7.11 3.41 17.55
C GLY A 104 -7.89 2.23 16.96
N SER A 105 -9.04 1.89 17.54
CA SER A 105 -9.89 0.81 17.03
C SER A 105 -10.42 1.11 15.61
N ILE A 106 -10.86 2.34 15.35
CA ILE A 106 -11.36 2.74 14.03
C ILE A 106 -10.23 2.73 13.00
N SER A 107 -9.03 3.19 13.35
CA SER A 107 -7.85 3.09 12.48
C SER A 107 -7.47 1.64 12.19
N ALA A 108 -7.61 0.74 13.16
CA ALA A 108 -7.39 -0.69 12.95
C ALA A 108 -8.40 -1.29 11.97
N PHE A 109 -9.69 -0.94 12.05
CA PHE A 109 -10.70 -1.35 11.08
C PHE A 109 -10.40 -0.82 9.68
N TYR A 110 -9.92 0.42 9.55
CA TYR A 110 -9.45 0.96 8.26
C TYR A 110 -8.30 0.11 7.69
N GLY A 111 -7.31 -0.23 8.53
CA GLY A 111 -6.20 -1.09 8.14
C GLY A 111 -6.63 -2.50 7.71
N VAL A 112 -7.61 -3.10 8.43
CA VAL A 112 -8.22 -4.38 8.06
C VAL A 112 -8.92 -4.27 6.70
N GLY A 113 -9.66 -3.17 6.45
CA GLY A 113 -10.28 -2.90 5.16
C GLY A 113 -9.26 -2.87 4.01
N MET A 114 -8.12 -2.21 4.19
CA MET A 114 -7.03 -2.18 3.21
C MET A 114 -6.43 -3.57 2.96
N ASN A 115 -6.19 -4.33 4.03
CA ASN A 115 -5.61 -5.68 3.94
C ASN A 115 -6.55 -6.71 3.28
N ILE A 116 -7.86 -6.54 3.41
CA ILE A 116 -8.87 -7.37 2.75
C ILE A 116 -9.11 -6.87 1.31
N GLY A 117 -9.21 -5.57 1.13
CA GLY A 117 -9.57 -4.94 -0.15
C GLY A 117 -8.59 -5.28 -1.28
N THR A 118 -7.29 -5.26 -1.00
CA THR A 118 -6.27 -5.53 -2.02
C THR A 118 -6.32 -6.97 -2.56
N PRO A 119 -6.30 -8.05 -1.74
CA PRO A 119 -6.43 -9.41 -2.26
C PRO A 119 -7.79 -9.69 -2.91
N VAL A 120 -8.88 -9.19 -2.33
CA VAL A 120 -10.23 -9.35 -2.91
C VAL A 120 -10.32 -8.63 -4.25
N GLY A 121 -9.81 -7.40 -4.35
CA GLY A 121 -9.74 -6.66 -5.59
C GLY A 121 -8.93 -7.39 -6.66
N THR A 122 -7.78 -7.95 -6.31
CA THR A 122 -6.94 -8.76 -7.21
C THR A 122 -7.66 -10.04 -7.66
N MET A 123 -8.35 -10.72 -6.74
CA MET A 123 -9.14 -11.91 -7.05
C MET A 123 -10.29 -11.60 -8.03
N ILE A 124 -10.99 -10.49 -7.85
CA ILE A 124 -12.04 -10.03 -8.77
C ILE A 124 -11.41 -9.65 -10.11
N ALA A 125 -10.35 -8.83 -10.13
CA ALA A 125 -9.67 -8.39 -11.35
C ALA A 125 -9.16 -9.56 -12.19
N SER A 126 -8.64 -10.62 -11.54
CA SER A 126 -8.12 -11.81 -12.22
C SER A 126 -9.17 -12.48 -13.12
N ARG A 127 -10.45 -12.46 -12.74
CA ARG A 127 -11.55 -13.03 -13.53
C ARG A 127 -11.82 -12.28 -14.82
N TYR A 128 -11.35 -11.03 -14.91
CA TYR A 128 -11.55 -10.14 -16.06
C TYR A 128 -10.30 -9.97 -16.91
N LEU A 129 -9.22 -10.73 -16.70
CA LEU A 129 -7.96 -10.59 -17.48
C LEU A 129 -8.16 -10.76 -19.00
N THR A 130 -9.13 -11.58 -19.40
CA THR A 130 -9.49 -11.77 -20.82
C THR A 130 -10.54 -10.77 -21.34
N LYS A 131 -11.21 -10.05 -20.42
CA LYS A 131 -12.28 -9.08 -20.71
C LYS A 131 -12.06 -7.79 -19.91
N ILE A 132 -10.93 -7.13 -20.16
CA ILE A 132 -10.44 -6.00 -19.35
C ILE A 132 -11.47 -4.89 -19.19
N ASN A 133 -12.14 -4.49 -20.28
CA ASN A 133 -13.15 -3.43 -20.21
C ASN A 133 -14.34 -3.80 -19.31
N SER A 134 -14.77 -5.06 -19.33
CA SER A 134 -15.83 -5.53 -18.42
C SER A 134 -15.38 -5.47 -16.95
N GLY A 135 -14.11 -5.77 -16.69
CA GLY A 135 -13.51 -5.61 -15.37
C GLY A 135 -13.50 -4.16 -14.90
N ILE A 136 -13.09 -3.24 -15.77
CA ILE A 136 -13.10 -1.80 -15.46
C ILE A 136 -14.52 -1.34 -15.10
N TYR A 137 -15.54 -1.70 -15.89
CA TYR A 137 -16.93 -1.36 -15.57
C TYR A 137 -17.43 -1.98 -14.26
N ALA A 138 -17.02 -3.20 -13.95
CA ALA A 138 -17.35 -3.81 -12.66
C ALA A 138 -16.74 -3.03 -11.48
N PHE A 139 -15.47 -2.61 -11.59
CA PHE A 139 -14.83 -1.77 -10.56
C PHE A 139 -15.49 -0.40 -10.43
N MET A 140 -15.91 0.24 -11.53
CA MET A 140 -16.68 1.49 -11.47
C MET A 140 -17.97 1.32 -10.66
N ILE A 141 -18.70 0.22 -10.88
CA ILE A 141 -19.94 -0.08 -10.14
C ILE A 141 -19.63 -0.29 -8.66
N PHE A 142 -18.60 -1.08 -8.31
CA PHE A 142 -18.19 -1.26 -6.91
C PHE A 142 -17.80 0.05 -6.25
N GLU A 143 -17.02 0.88 -6.92
CA GLU A 143 -16.60 2.18 -6.40
C GLU A 143 -17.80 3.09 -6.09
N VAL A 144 -18.78 3.18 -7.00
CA VAL A 144 -20.02 3.93 -6.78
C VAL A 144 -20.79 3.41 -5.57
N ILE A 145 -21.03 2.08 -5.53
CA ILE A 145 -21.81 1.46 -4.45
C ILE A 145 -21.14 1.71 -3.09
N PHE A 146 -19.86 1.39 -2.96
CA PHE A 146 -19.17 1.54 -1.67
C PHE A 146 -18.99 2.98 -1.26
N THR A 147 -18.79 3.91 -2.20
CA THR A 147 -18.70 5.34 -1.89
C THR A 147 -20.05 5.88 -1.41
N ILE A 148 -21.15 5.52 -2.07
CA ILE A 148 -22.50 5.93 -1.62
C ILE A 148 -22.79 5.37 -0.23
N ILE A 149 -22.52 4.09 0.01
CA ILE A 149 -22.69 3.48 1.33
C ILE A 149 -21.85 4.24 2.38
N GLY A 150 -20.59 4.53 2.07
CA GLY A 150 -19.70 5.27 2.97
C GLY A 150 -20.23 6.67 3.31
N LEU A 151 -20.67 7.42 2.30
CA LEU A 151 -21.24 8.76 2.48
C LEU A 151 -22.53 8.75 3.32
N LEU A 152 -23.38 7.73 3.14
CA LEU A 152 -24.62 7.58 3.91
C LEU A 152 -24.36 7.19 5.37
N LEU A 153 -23.35 6.32 5.61
CA LEU A 153 -23.05 5.83 6.95
C LEU A 153 -22.27 6.84 7.81
N VAL A 154 -21.30 7.55 7.20
CA VAL A 154 -20.41 8.44 7.97
C VAL A 154 -21.01 9.83 8.16
N GLY A 155 -21.73 10.35 7.17
CA GLY A 155 -22.38 11.65 7.18
C GLY A 155 -21.46 12.82 7.61
N ASP A 156 -21.29 13.81 6.77
CA ASP A 156 -20.55 15.03 7.12
C ASP A 156 -21.55 16.17 7.22
N GLY A 157 -21.83 16.64 8.43
CA GLY A 157 -22.79 17.71 8.65
C GLY A 157 -22.32 19.03 8.02
N SER A 158 -23.26 19.99 7.80
CA SER A 158 -22.88 21.32 7.32
C SER A 158 -21.89 21.99 8.26
N ASN A 159 -20.81 22.52 7.72
CA ASN A 159 -19.82 23.30 8.44
C ASN A 159 -19.86 24.80 8.10
N LYS A 160 -21.02 25.28 7.63
CA LYS A 160 -21.22 26.72 7.38
C LYS A 160 -21.08 27.49 8.67
N GLY A 161 -20.18 28.50 8.65
CA GLY A 161 -19.89 29.33 9.83
C GLY A 161 -18.64 28.91 10.61
N GLU A 162 -18.00 27.79 10.30
CA GLU A 162 -16.70 27.47 10.85
C GLU A 162 -15.62 28.43 10.32
N LYS A 163 -14.74 28.91 11.22
CA LYS A 163 -13.58 29.73 10.81
C LYS A 163 -12.56 28.84 10.12
N VAL A 164 -12.19 29.20 8.91
CA VAL A 164 -11.15 28.49 8.13
C VAL A 164 -9.77 28.80 8.75
N LYS A 165 -8.99 27.78 9.08
CA LYS A 165 -7.59 27.93 9.50
C LYS A 165 -6.73 28.44 8.34
N GLU A 166 -5.90 29.45 8.59
CA GLU A 166 -4.91 29.88 7.61
C GLU A 166 -3.82 28.82 7.43
N LEU A 167 -3.38 28.63 6.19
CA LEU A 167 -2.27 27.73 5.86
C LEU A 167 -0.96 28.49 5.98
N HIS A 168 -0.12 28.12 6.91
CA HIS A 168 1.26 28.56 6.90
C HIS A 168 2.08 27.53 6.11
N GLY A 169 2.69 27.93 5.00
CA GLY A 169 3.50 27.05 4.15
C GLY A 169 4.66 26.38 4.89
N SER A 170 5.12 26.98 5.99
CA SER A 170 6.11 26.40 6.90
C SER A 170 5.64 25.10 7.55
N GLU A 171 4.35 24.97 7.89
CA GLU A 171 3.80 23.76 8.51
C GLU A 171 3.88 22.52 7.58
N LEU A 172 3.75 22.75 6.27
CA LEU A 172 3.90 21.70 5.26
C LEU A 172 5.36 21.27 5.09
N LEU A 173 6.30 22.21 5.16
CA LEU A 173 7.73 21.92 5.03
C LEU A 173 8.30 21.26 6.29
N GLU A 174 7.80 21.64 7.48
CA GLU A 174 8.21 21.05 8.75
C GLU A 174 7.93 19.54 8.84
N ALA A 175 6.89 19.05 8.16
CA ALA A 175 6.57 17.63 8.10
C ALA A 175 7.67 16.80 7.40
N PHE A 176 8.50 17.41 6.55
CA PHE A 176 9.60 16.75 5.83
C PHE A 176 10.97 16.92 6.49
N ILE A 177 11.06 17.58 7.64
CA ILE A 177 12.34 17.73 8.35
C ILE A 177 12.64 16.44 9.11
N PHE A 178 13.67 15.71 8.67
CA PHE A 178 14.13 14.48 9.31
C PHE A 178 14.77 14.77 10.68
N PRO A 179 14.49 13.98 11.72
CA PRO A 179 15.13 14.15 13.03
C PRO A 179 16.61 13.76 12.93
N ILE A 180 17.50 14.71 13.24
CA ILE A 180 18.97 14.51 13.20
C ILE A 180 19.63 14.67 14.57
N HIS A 181 18.87 15.07 15.58
CA HIS A 181 19.36 15.29 16.94
C HIS A 181 18.71 14.29 17.92
N GLY A 182 19.44 13.91 18.94
CA GLY A 182 19.01 12.97 19.96
C GLY A 182 19.32 11.51 19.59
N ASP A 183 18.65 10.59 20.28
CA ASP A 183 18.84 9.14 20.06
C ASP A 183 17.96 8.64 18.88
N VAL A 184 18.40 8.98 17.67
CA VAL A 184 17.69 8.71 16.39
C VAL A 184 18.06 7.36 15.77
N ARG A 185 19.06 6.64 16.31
CA ARG A 185 19.59 5.41 15.73
C ARG A 185 18.50 4.36 15.56
N ASP A 186 17.79 4.05 16.63
CA ASP A 186 16.78 2.98 16.65
C ASP A 186 15.56 3.34 15.77
N PHE A 187 15.24 4.64 15.69
CA PHE A 187 14.24 5.15 14.77
C PHE A 187 14.60 4.87 13.29
N TYR A 188 15.83 5.21 12.87
CA TYR A 188 16.25 4.94 11.50
C TYR A 188 16.41 3.46 11.18
N LEU A 189 16.81 2.64 12.17
CA LEU A 189 16.84 1.19 12.01
C LEU A 189 15.44 0.63 11.71
N ALA A 190 14.40 1.12 12.40
CA ALA A 190 13.00 0.76 12.12
C ALA A 190 12.54 1.27 10.75
N VAL A 191 12.84 2.53 10.40
CA VAL A 191 12.48 3.13 9.11
C VAL A 191 13.09 2.35 7.94
N PHE A 192 14.40 2.04 7.98
CA PHE A 192 15.06 1.28 6.92
C PHE A 192 14.65 -0.18 6.90
N GLY A 193 14.42 -0.80 8.07
CA GLY A 193 13.87 -2.15 8.16
C GLY A 193 12.51 -2.25 7.48
N LYS A 194 11.62 -1.28 7.74
CA LYS A 194 10.31 -1.17 7.09
C LYS A 194 10.41 -0.92 5.59
N LEU A 195 11.30 -0.02 5.17
CA LEU A 195 11.55 0.26 3.76
C LEU A 195 11.92 -1.02 3.00
N LEU A 196 12.84 -1.82 3.54
CA LEU A 196 13.29 -3.06 2.92
C LEU A 196 12.19 -4.13 2.91
N PHE A 197 11.43 -4.28 4.00
CA PHE A 197 10.29 -5.20 4.06
C PHE A 197 9.24 -4.89 3.00
N VAL A 198 8.81 -3.63 2.92
CA VAL A 198 7.82 -3.19 1.93
C VAL A 198 8.36 -3.29 0.51
N SER A 199 9.62 -2.91 0.28
CA SER A 199 10.25 -3.05 -1.03
C SER A 199 10.27 -4.49 -1.51
N ALA A 200 10.67 -5.44 -0.66
CA ALA A 200 10.70 -6.86 -0.99
C ALA A 200 9.30 -7.41 -1.35
N GLN A 201 8.27 -6.99 -0.61
CA GLN A 201 6.88 -7.32 -0.93
C GLN A 201 6.49 -6.81 -2.32
N PHE A 202 6.80 -5.55 -2.64
CA PHE A 202 6.40 -4.92 -3.89
C PHE A 202 7.26 -5.35 -5.09
N VAL A 203 8.44 -5.96 -4.89
CA VAL A 203 9.16 -6.71 -5.94
C VAL A 203 8.24 -7.78 -6.55
N ILE A 204 7.50 -8.53 -5.73
CA ILE A 204 6.58 -9.58 -6.22
C ILE A 204 5.24 -8.99 -6.64
N THR A 205 4.62 -8.16 -5.77
CA THR A 205 3.25 -7.66 -5.96
C THR A 205 3.10 -6.87 -7.26
N GLY A 206 4.12 -6.09 -7.64
CA GLY A 206 4.11 -5.31 -8.88
C GLY A 206 4.12 -6.16 -10.15
N TYR A 207 4.58 -7.40 -10.07
CA TYR A 207 4.81 -8.26 -11.24
C TYR A 207 4.09 -9.61 -11.18
N GLN A 208 3.13 -9.81 -10.28
CA GLN A 208 2.43 -11.09 -10.05
C GLN A 208 1.92 -11.73 -11.35
N LEU A 209 1.24 -10.95 -12.19
CA LEU A 209 0.71 -11.45 -13.46
C LEU A 209 1.84 -11.88 -14.40
N TYR A 210 2.91 -11.09 -14.47
CA TYR A 210 4.03 -11.37 -15.37
C TYR A 210 4.88 -12.54 -14.88
N ILE A 211 4.93 -12.78 -13.57
CA ILE A 211 5.54 -13.99 -13.00
C ILE A 211 4.79 -15.22 -13.54
N PHE A 212 3.47 -15.23 -13.52
CA PHE A 212 2.71 -16.36 -14.05
C PHE A 212 2.83 -16.49 -15.58
N VAL A 213 2.72 -15.39 -16.31
CA VAL A 213 2.71 -15.40 -17.79
C VAL A 213 4.11 -15.57 -18.39
N ASP A 214 5.09 -14.78 -17.91
CA ASP A 214 6.41 -14.70 -18.56
C ASP A 214 7.42 -15.65 -17.94
N TYR A 215 7.45 -15.76 -16.60
CA TYR A 215 8.39 -16.63 -15.91
C TYR A 215 7.92 -18.09 -15.88
N MET A 216 6.66 -18.33 -15.54
CA MET A 216 6.09 -19.69 -15.46
C MET A 216 5.46 -20.15 -16.79
N LYS A 217 5.45 -19.30 -17.83
CA LYS A 217 4.94 -19.60 -19.18
C LYS A 217 3.49 -20.08 -19.23
N LEU A 218 2.65 -19.58 -18.32
CA LEU A 218 1.25 -19.94 -18.29
C LEU A 218 0.42 -19.16 -19.33
N SER A 219 -0.64 -19.76 -19.82
CA SER A 219 -1.66 -19.04 -20.59
C SER A 219 -2.36 -17.99 -19.73
N SER A 220 -2.93 -16.96 -20.36
CA SER A 220 -3.65 -15.90 -19.64
C SER A 220 -4.79 -16.44 -18.77
N ALA A 221 -5.50 -17.49 -19.23
CA ALA A 221 -6.57 -18.10 -18.45
C ALA A 221 -6.04 -18.84 -17.22
N SER A 222 -4.94 -19.60 -17.38
CA SER A 222 -4.28 -20.29 -16.26
C SER A 222 -3.65 -19.29 -15.29
N ALA A 223 -3.02 -18.22 -15.78
CA ALA A 223 -2.48 -17.15 -14.97
C ALA A 223 -3.58 -16.45 -14.13
N ALA A 224 -4.74 -16.18 -14.73
CA ALA A 224 -5.90 -15.62 -14.04
C ALA A 224 -6.39 -16.51 -12.89
N HIS A 225 -6.51 -17.82 -13.15
CA HIS A 225 -6.92 -18.78 -12.14
C HIS A 225 -5.91 -18.84 -10.98
N ASN A 226 -4.63 -19.01 -11.28
CA ASN A 226 -3.58 -19.10 -10.27
C ASN A 226 -3.42 -17.80 -9.46
N LEU A 227 -3.59 -16.63 -10.10
CA LEU A 227 -3.59 -15.34 -9.42
C LEU A 227 -4.76 -15.22 -8.42
N SER A 228 -5.96 -15.73 -8.80
CA SER A 228 -7.12 -15.77 -7.91
C SER A 228 -6.87 -16.70 -6.71
N VAL A 229 -6.33 -17.90 -6.92
CA VAL A 229 -5.99 -18.84 -5.85
C VAL A 229 -4.94 -18.24 -4.91
N MET A 230 -3.87 -17.68 -5.47
CA MET A 230 -2.81 -17.00 -4.72
C MET A 230 -3.37 -15.88 -3.83
N SER A 231 -4.24 -15.02 -4.39
CA SER A 231 -4.85 -13.91 -3.65
C SER A 231 -5.78 -14.41 -2.53
N THR A 232 -6.46 -15.54 -2.74
CA THR A 232 -7.29 -16.18 -1.71
C THR A 232 -6.41 -16.69 -0.55
N ILE A 233 -5.28 -17.33 -0.86
CA ILE A 233 -4.33 -17.79 0.16
C ILE A 233 -3.76 -16.60 0.94
N LEU A 234 -3.33 -15.54 0.25
CA LEU A 234 -2.85 -14.30 0.88
C LEU A 234 -3.89 -13.70 1.83
N LEU A 235 -5.15 -13.65 1.41
CA LEU A 235 -6.25 -13.13 2.23
C LEU A 235 -6.44 -13.95 3.50
N ILE A 236 -6.59 -15.28 3.35
CA ILE A 236 -6.85 -16.17 4.49
C ILE A 236 -5.68 -16.12 5.48
N THR A 237 -4.46 -16.28 5.02
CA THR A 237 -3.29 -16.28 5.89
C THR A 237 -3.03 -14.91 6.49
N GLY A 238 -3.18 -13.84 5.70
CA GLY A 238 -2.99 -12.46 6.17
C GLY A 238 -3.95 -12.09 7.30
N VAL A 239 -5.24 -12.37 7.12
CA VAL A 239 -6.27 -12.09 8.15
C VAL A 239 -6.05 -12.97 9.39
N SER A 240 -5.79 -14.27 9.20
CA SER A 240 -5.58 -15.19 10.32
C SER A 240 -4.40 -14.76 11.19
N PHE A 241 -3.27 -14.42 10.58
CA PHE A 241 -2.07 -14.01 11.32
C PHE A 241 -2.14 -12.57 11.83
N ALA A 242 -2.95 -11.69 11.24
CA ALA A 242 -3.22 -10.37 11.80
C ALA A 242 -3.99 -10.48 13.14
N ILE A 243 -4.94 -11.43 13.25
CA ILE A 243 -5.69 -11.69 14.49
C ILE A 243 -4.78 -12.30 15.56
N ILE A 244 -3.90 -13.21 15.16
CA ILE A 244 -3.01 -13.95 16.09
C ILE A 244 -1.84 -13.07 16.55
N GLY A 245 -1.40 -12.14 15.72
CA GLY A 245 -0.16 -11.36 15.95
C GLY A 245 -0.17 -10.52 17.22
N GLY A 246 -1.29 -9.86 17.53
CA GLY A 246 -1.43 -9.08 18.77
C GLY A 246 -1.24 -9.94 20.05
N PRO A 247 -2.08 -10.98 20.27
CA PRO A 247 -1.92 -11.90 21.39
C PRO A 247 -0.54 -12.56 21.47
N LEU A 248 0.08 -12.83 20.32
CA LEU A 248 1.41 -13.41 20.25
C LEU A 248 2.48 -12.41 20.73
N ALA A 249 2.34 -11.13 20.37
CA ALA A 249 3.21 -10.06 20.85
C ALA A 249 3.15 -9.92 22.38
N ASP A 250 1.94 -9.94 22.93
CA ASP A 250 1.73 -9.86 24.37
C ASP A 250 2.37 -11.04 25.12
N ARG A 251 2.27 -12.24 24.52
CA ARG A 251 2.85 -13.47 25.12
C ARG A 251 4.36 -13.50 25.09
N PHE A 252 4.98 -13.09 24.00
CA PHE A 252 6.45 -13.11 23.85
C PHE A 252 7.13 -11.88 24.47
N HIS A 253 6.39 -10.84 24.83
CA HIS A 253 6.92 -9.59 25.39
C HIS A 253 8.05 -8.97 24.56
N SER A 254 8.09 -9.24 23.26
CA SER A 254 9.12 -8.76 22.34
C SER A 254 8.56 -8.37 20.99
N LEU A 255 8.24 -7.08 20.83
CA LEU A 255 7.80 -6.51 19.56
C LEU A 255 8.86 -6.66 18.48
N LYS A 256 10.12 -6.39 18.84
CA LYS A 256 11.28 -6.48 17.94
C LYS A 256 11.45 -7.88 17.35
N ALA A 257 11.38 -8.90 18.19
CA ALA A 257 11.56 -10.29 17.74
C ALA A 257 10.44 -10.73 16.78
N LEU A 258 9.20 -10.32 17.05
CA LEU A 258 8.07 -10.64 16.16
C LEU A 258 8.15 -9.93 14.82
N VAL A 259 8.51 -8.64 14.80
CA VAL A 259 8.70 -7.87 13.56
C VAL A 259 9.87 -8.45 12.75
N ALA A 260 10.98 -8.81 13.40
CA ALA A 260 12.11 -9.44 12.72
C ALA A 260 11.75 -10.84 12.19
N ALA A 261 11.09 -11.68 12.99
CA ALA A 261 10.66 -13.02 12.58
C ALA A 261 9.69 -12.97 11.39
N SER A 262 8.68 -12.07 11.43
CA SER A 262 7.77 -11.89 10.29
C SER A 262 8.52 -11.41 9.05
N THR A 263 9.53 -10.56 9.20
CA THR A 263 10.39 -10.11 8.08
C THR A 263 11.21 -11.26 7.50
N VAL A 264 11.73 -12.16 8.33
CA VAL A 264 12.43 -13.39 7.86
C VAL A 264 11.45 -14.32 7.14
N VAL A 265 10.26 -14.55 7.69
CA VAL A 265 9.23 -15.39 7.05
C VAL A 265 8.82 -14.81 5.69
N MET A 266 8.69 -13.48 5.57
CA MET A 266 8.49 -12.80 4.30
C MET A 266 9.66 -13.11 3.34
N GLY A 267 10.90 -13.00 3.81
CA GLY A 267 12.10 -13.27 3.01
C GLY A 267 12.14 -14.71 2.47
N ILE A 268 11.77 -15.69 3.29
CA ILE A 268 11.63 -17.08 2.86
C ILE A 268 10.52 -17.20 1.81
N GLY A 269 9.35 -16.60 2.07
CA GLY A 269 8.22 -16.63 1.15
C GLY A 269 8.55 -16.07 -0.22
N VAL A 270 9.14 -14.88 -0.30
CA VAL A 270 9.49 -14.23 -1.58
C VAL A 270 10.59 -14.96 -2.34
N ALA A 271 11.42 -15.76 -1.66
CA ALA A 271 12.48 -16.55 -2.29
C ALA A 271 11.95 -17.84 -2.94
N PHE A 272 10.80 -18.37 -2.52
CA PHE A 272 10.26 -19.66 -2.99
C PHE A 272 10.20 -19.81 -4.52
N PRO A 273 9.70 -18.82 -5.29
CA PRO A 273 9.60 -18.98 -6.74
C PRO A 273 10.95 -19.07 -7.48
N ALA A 274 12.09 -18.85 -6.78
CA ALA A 274 13.40 -19.10 -7.35
C ALA A 274 13.73 -20.58 -7.51
N PHE A 275 13.12 -21.46 -6.70
CA PHE A 275 13.40 -22.90 -6.71
C PHE A 275 12.78 -23.59 -7.92
N ASP A 276 11.55 -23.23 -8.26
CA ASP A 276 10.83 -23.83 -9.36
C ASP A 276 9.88 -22.82 -10.01
N ALA A 277 9.81 -22.83 -11.34
CA ALA A 277 8.91 -21.97 -12.12
C ALA A 277 7.51 -22.59 -12.26
N ALA A 278 6.94 -23.08 -11.16
CA ALA A 278 5.64 -23.71 -11.10
C ALA A 278 4.66 -22.97 -10.17
N PRO A 279 3.36 -22.96 -10.42
CA PRO A 279 2.36 -22.21 -9.65
C PRO A 279 2.37 -22.47 -8.15
N TRP A 280 2.68 -23.69 -7.72
CA TRP A 280 2.73 -24.05 -6.30
C TRP A 280 3.73 -23.20 -5.50
N THR A 281 4.81 -22.73 -6.12
CA THR A 281 5.80 -21.85 -5.44
C THR A 281 5.21 -20.48 -5.12
N MET A 282 4.34 -19.97 -5.99
CA MET A 282 3.57 -18.73 -5.71
C MET A 282 2.50 -18.95 -4.65
N PHE A 283 1.96 -20.16 -4.51
CA PHE A 283 1.05 -20.48 -3.41
C PHE A 283 1.79 -20.58 -2.08
N ALA A 284 2.99 -21.16 -2.07
CA ALA A 284 3.88 -21.16 -0.90
C ALA A 284 4.30 -19.73 -0.52
N TYR A 285 4.68 -18.91 -1.52
CA TYR A 285 4.88 -17.47 -1.32
C TYR A 285 3.67 -16.84 -0.66
N ALA A 286 2.46 -17.05 -1.19
CA ALA A 286 1.23 -16.45 -0.68
C ALA A 286 0.94 -16.84 0.77
N ALA A 287 1.14 -18.11 1.12
CA ALA A 287 0.92 -18.59 2.47
C ALA A 287 1.88 -17.96 3.47
N LEU A 288 3.19 -17.95 3.15
CA LEU A 288 4.23 -17.40 4.03
C LEU A 288 4.16 -15.87 4.08
N SER A 289 4.03 -15.21 2.94
CA SER A 289 3.99 -13.74 2.87
C SER A 289 2.71 -13.16 3.44
N GLY A 290 1.56 -13.84 3.27
CA GLY A 290 0.32 -13.46 3.93
C GLY A 290 0.43 -13.56 5.45
N ALA A 291 0.96 -14.66 5.96
CA ALA A 291 1.21 -14.84 7.39
C ALA A 291 2.17 -13.78 7.94
N ALA A 292 3.28 -13.55 7.23
CA ALA A 292 4.27 -12.54 7.57
C ALA A 292 3.67 -11.13 7.61
N MET A 293 2.90 -10.76 6.57
CA MET A 293 2.26 -9.45 6.45
C MET A 293 1.22 -9.22 7.54
N GLY A 294 0.37 -10.24 7.81
CA GLY A 294 -0.63 -10.16 8.87
C GLY A 294 0.02 -9.93 10.23
N MET A 295 1.04 -10.71 10.57
CA MET A 295 1.77 -10.57 11.82
C MET A 295 2.52 -9.24 11.90
N TYR A 296 3.24 -8.86 10.83
CA TYR A 296 3.96 -7.59 10.75
C TYR A 296 3.03 -6.40 11.03
N ASN A 297 1.92 -6.31 10.31
CA ASN A 297 0.98 -5.18 10.44
C ASN A 297 0.33 -5.08 11.83
N SER A 298 0.21 -6.19 12.57
CA SER A 298 -0.36 -6.18 13.92
C SER A 298 0.59 -5.59 14.97
N VAL A 299 1.90 -5.62 14.76
CA VAL A 299 2.92 -5.21 15.75
C VAL A 299 3.81 -4.05 15.30
N ASP A 300 3.94 -3.81 14.00
CA ASP A 300 4.83 -2.79 13.43
C ASP A 300 4.53 -1.38 13.96
N GLN A 301 3.25 -1.00 14.07
CA GLN A 301 2.88 0.32 14.59
C GLN A 301 3.32 0.51 16.06
N ALA A 302 3.21 -0.52 16.88
CA ALA A 302 3.66 -0.46 18.26
C ALA A 302 5.19 -0.33 18.36
N LEU A 303 5.93 -1.06 17.51
CA LEU A 303 7.39 -0.92 17.41
C LEU A 303 7.77 0.51 16.99
N ASN A 304 7.13 1.05 15.94
CA ASN A 304 7.42 2.39 15.44
C ASN A 304 7.21 3.48 16.49
N VAL A 305 6.11 3.40 17.26
CA VAL A 305 5.85 4.33 18.37
C VAL A 305 6.91 4.21 19.46
N SER A 306 7.37 3.00 19.75
CA SER A 306 8.34 2.73 20.82
C SER A 306 9.75 3.27 20.53
N VAL A 307 10.10 3.49 19.25
CA VAL A 307 11.42 3.97 18.81
C VAL A 307 11.43 5.45 18.44
N LEU A 308 10.32 6.18 18.63
CA LEU A 308 10.27 7.61 18.32
C LEU A 308 11.36 8.39 19.08
N PRO A 309 12.06 9.31 18.40
CA PRO A 309 13.10 10.16 19.02
C PRO A 309 12.51 11.10 20.06
N ASN A 310 11.37 11.71 19.75
CA ASN A 310 10.67 12.65 20.63
C ASN A 310 9.15 12.40 20.63
N PRO A 311 8.55 12.01 21.76
CA PRO A 311 7.11 11.81 21.88
C PRO A 311 6.27 13.06 21.55
N ASP A 312 6.81 14.27 21.75
CA ASP A 312 6.10 15.52 21.47
C ASP A 312 5.93 15.75 19.94
N ASN A 313 6.81 15.16 19.12
CA ASN A 313 6.80 15.23 17.66
C ASN A 313 6.28 13.93 17.01
N ALA A 314 5.57 13.09 17.73
CA ALA A 314 5.16 11.77 17.30
C ALA A 314 4.45 11.75 15.93
N ALA A 315 3.58 12.71 15.66
CA ALA A 315 2.85 12.78 14.40
C ALA A 315 3.78 12.99 13.19
N LYS A 316 4.80 13.85 13.34
CA LYS A 316 5.81 14.11 12.31
C LYS A 316 6.69 12.88 12.09
N ASP A 317 7.21 12.29 13.16
CA ASP A 317 8.13 11.15 13.07
C ASP A 317 7.42 9.91 12.50
N LEU A 318 6.15 9.67 12.86
CA LEU A 318 5.32 8.63 12.24
C LEU A 318 5.05 8.93 10.75
N GLY A 319 4.98 10.20 10.35
CA GLY A 319 4.94 10.60 8.94
C GLY A 319 6.16 10.11 8.16
N ILE A 320 7.37 10.20 8.74
CA ILE A 320 8.61 9.68 8.14
C ILE A 320 8.59 8.15 8.05
N VAL A 321 8.05 7.46 9.06
CA VAL A 321 7.84 6.00 8.98
C VAL A 321 6.88 5.64 7.84
N ASN A 322 5.81 6.42 7.64
CA ASN A 322 4.89 6.21 6.53
C ASN A 322 5.53 6.52 5.17
N LEU A 323 6.46 7.48 5.11
CA LEU A 323 7.25 7.74 3.90
C LEU A 323 8.08 6.51 3.50
N ALA A 324 8.67 5.77 4.47
CA ALA A 324 9.35 4.50 4.19
C ALA A 324 8.41 3.47 3.55
N ASN A 325 7.15 3.41 3.98
CA ASN A 325 6.14 2.56 3.37
C ASN A 325 5.88 2.95 1.89
N SER A 326 5.68 4.23 1.63
CA SER A 326 5.44 4.75 0.27
C SER A 326 6.66 4.57 -0.64
N LEU A 327 7.86 4.85 -0.13
CA LEU A 327 9.11 4.65 -0.86
C LEU A 327 9.32 3.17 -1.19
N GLY A 328 8.99 2.24 -0.26
CA GLY A 328 9.10 0.80 -0.50
C GLY A 328 8.24 0.32 -1.67
N GLN A 329 7.04 0.89 -1.82
CA GLN A 329 6.12 0.60 -2.94
C GLN A 329 6.70 1.01 -4.30
N VAL A 330 7.66 1.91 -4.35
CA VAL A 330 8.35 2.37 -5.56
C VAL A 330 9.67 1.65 -5.75
N PHE A 331 10.48 1.54 -4.70
CA PHE A 331 11.77 0.85 -4.78
C PHE A 331 11.62 -0.62 -5.18
N GLY A 332 10.56 -1.30 -4.69
CA GLY A 332 10.28 -2.68 -5.05
C GLY A 332 10.16 -2.88 -6.57
N PRO A 333 9.19 -2.25 -7.25
CA PRO A 333 9.05 -2.38 -8.70
C PRO A 333 10.25 -1.89 -9.50
N ILE A 334 10.96 -0.84 -9.08
CA ILE A 334 12.18 -0.35 -9.74
C ILE A 334 13.27 -1.42 -9.66
N MET A 335 13.53 -1.95 -8.47
CA MET A 335 14.53 -3.01 -8.27
C MET A 335 14.18 -4.24 -9.10
N ALA A 336 12.91 -4.67 -9.08
CA ALA A 336 12.44 -5.76 -9.91
C ALA A 336 12.68 -5.49 -11.40
N SER A 337 12.33 -4.30 -11.89
CA SER A 337 12.54 -3.91 -13.29
C SER A 337 14.01 -3.99 -13.71
N VAL A 338 14.91 -3.45 -12.89
CA VAL A 338 16.36 -3.48 -13.14
C VAL A 338 16.88 -4.91 -13.16
N ILE A 339 16.50 -5.73 -12.19
CA ILE A 339 16.97 -7.12 -12.07
C ILE A 339 16.40 -7.96 -13.23
N ILE A 340 15.11 -7.83 -13.54
CA ILE A 340 14.48 -8.57 -14.65
C ILE A 340 15.14 -8.21 -15.97
N GLY A 341 15.42 -6.93 -16.20
CA GLY A 341 16.08 -6.46 -17.41
C GLY A 341 17.53 -6.92 -17.56
N ALA A 342 18.27 -7.03 -16.44
CA ALA A 342 19.69 -7.41 -16.46
C ALA A 342 19.92 -8.93 -16.46
N VAL A 343 19.19 -9.69 -15.62
CA VAL A 343 19.46 -11.11 -15.33
C VAL A 343 18.20 -12.00 -15.32
N GLY A 344 17.06 -11.45 -15.66
CA GLY A 344 15.78 -12.16 -15.78
C GLY A 344 15.01 -12.31 -14.46
N TYR A 345 13.81 -12.87 -14.56
CA TYR A 345 12.86 -12.98 -13.44
C TYR A 345 13.40 -13.77 -12.24
N LYS A 346 14.16 -14.83 -12.49
CA LYS A 346 14.60 -15.75 -11.43
C LYS A 346 15.37 -15.04 -10.33
N MET A 347 16.19 -14.06 -10.66
CA MET A 347 17.07 -13.38 -9.71
C MET A 347 16.36 -12.33 -8.84
N MET A 348 15.14 -11.89 -9.22
CA MET A 348 14.38 -10.96 -8.38
C MET A 348 13.95 -11.59 -7.04
N PHE A 349 13.71 -12.89 -7.01
CA PHE A 349 13.26 -13.61 -5.81
C PHE A 349 14.33 -13.67 -4.72
N PRO A 350 15.56 -14.16 -4.97
CA PRO A 350 16.62 -14.13 -3.96
C PRO A 350 17.03 -12.71 -3.58
N ALA A 351 16.96 -11.74 -4.51
CA ALA A 351 17.23 -10.34 -4.19
C ALA A 351 16.21 -9.78 -3.18
N ALA A 352 14.92 -10.04 -3.38
CA ALA A 352 13.86 -9.66 -2.44
C ALA A 352 14.04 -10.38 -1.09
N GLY A 353 14.41 -11.67 -1.10
CA GLY A 353 14.72 -12.43 0.11
C GLY A 353 15.87 -11.80 0.90
N LEU A 354 16.95 -11.40 0.21
CA LEU A 354 18.08 -10.72 0.83
C LEU A 354 17.68 -9.38 1.45
N MET A 355 16.83 -8.60 0.78
CA MET A 355 16.31 -7.33 1.34
C MET A 355 15.58 -7.58 2.66
N CYS A 356 14.76 -8.62 2.74
CA CYS A 356 14.10 -8.99 4.00
C CYS A 356 15.10 -9.42 5.08
N LEU A 357 16.12 -10.23 4.75
CA LEU A 357 17.13 -10.64 5.72
C LEU A 357 17.91 -9.44 6.27
N VAL A 358 18.31 -8.52 5.41
CA VAL A 358 18.97 -7.26 5.83
C VAL A 358 18.01 -6.43 6.70
N GLY A 359 16.73 -6.29 6.29
CA GLY A 359 15.71 -5.59 7.06
C GLY A 359 15.50 -6.18 8.45
N ALA A 360 15.41 -7.52 8.54
CA ALA A 360 15.29 -8.21 9.83
C ALA A 360 16.54 -7.99 10.71
N GLY A 361 17.72 -8.00 10.10
CA GLY A 361 18.97 -7.66 10.80
C GLY A 361 18.97 -6.25 11.38
N LEU A 362 18.52 -5.25 10.60
CA LEU A 362 18.38 -3.86 11.08
C LEU A 362 17.42 -3.76 12.27
N ILE A 363 16.27 -4.44 12.19
CA ILE A 363 15.28 -4.48 13.27
C ILE A 363 15.86 -5.11 14.53
N MET A 364 16.63 -6.19 14.40
CA MET A 364 17.27 -6.85 15.54
C MET A 364 18.36 -6.00 16.23
N LEU A 365 18.93 -5.03 15.53
CA LEU A 365 19.91 -4.07 16.10
C LEU A 365 19.26 -2.96 16.93
N ILE A 366 17.93 -2.85 16.97
CA ILE A 366 17.19 -1.89 17.81
C ILE A 366 17.46 -2.23 19.30
N LYS A 367 17.79 -1.24 20.12
CA LYS A 367 18.12 -1.40 21.53
C LYS A 367 17.03 -0.92 22.50
N LYS A 368 16.23 0.06 22.09
CA LYS A 368 15.16 0.65 22.93
C LYS A 368 14.02 -0.30 23.26
N VAL A 369 13.86 -1.36 22.46
CA VAL A 369 12.73 -2.29 22.55
C VAL A 369 13.25 -3.72 22.71
N HIS A 370 12.63 -4.46 23.60
CA HIS A 370 12.90 -5.88 23.85
C HIS A 370 11.96 -6.78 23.03
#